data_f5250b81463847abe79f312f75d910fe
#
_entry.id   f5250b81463847abe79f312f75d910fe
#
_cell.length_a   1.000
_cell.length_b   1.000
_cell.length_c   1.000
_cell.angle_alpha   90.00
_cell.angle_beta   90.00
_cell.angle_gamma   90.00
#
_symmetry.space_group_name_H-M   'P 1'
#
loop_
_entity.id
_entity.type
_entity.pdbx_description
1 polymer ?
#
loop_
_entity_poly.entity_id
_entity_poly.type
_entity_poly.pdbx_seq_one_letter_code
_entity_poly.pdbx_strand_id
1 'polypeptide(L)'
;MFKKIIHFLFKDLFILVAAYQNNVFPDPLEKEEEEKLIALMLKGDQNARNKLIEHNLRLVAHIVKKYEHTKDDADDLISIGVIGLIKGVDSYSYKHGTRITTYCARCIENEILMHFRNDKKNSKNVSLNDSLGYLCCQPDLFAR
;
A
#
# COMPACT_ATOMS: atom_id res chain seq x y z
N MET A 1 21.52 40.63 7.80
CA MET A 1 21.26 39.84 9.02
C MET A 1 19.99 38.96 8.93
N PHE A 2 18.89 39.46 8.41
CA PHE A 2 17.60 38.74 8.33
C PHE A 2 17.66 37.41 7.56
N LYS A 3 18.38 37.32 6.44
CA LYS A 3 18.50 36.06 5.65
C LYS A 3 19.18 34.92 6.42
N LYS A 4 20.12 35.20 7.31
CA LYS A 4 20.81 34.17 8.12
C LYS A 4 19.90 33.61 9.22
N ILE A 5 19.04 34.44 9.80
CA ILE A 5 18.08 34.03 10.82
C ILE A 5 16.96 33.15 10.22
N ILE A 6 16.46 33.51 9.04
CA ILE A 6 15.47 32.71 8.31
C ILE A 6 16.05 31.35 7.92
N HIS A 7 17.28 31.32 7.42
CA HIS A 7 17.94 30.06 7.03
C HIS A 7 18.19 29.15 8.23
N PHE A 8 18.52 29.73 9.39
CA PHE A 8 18.69 28.97 10.63
C PHE A 8 17.37 28.38 11.13
N LEU A 9 16.29 29.16 11.15
CA LEU A 9 14.95 28.71 11.51
C LEU A 9 14.39 27.60 10.56
N PHE A 10 14.63 27.74 9.25
CA PHE A 10 14.24 26.71 8.29
C PHE A 10 15.04 25.41 8.44
N LYS A 11 16.30 25.49 8.83
CA LYS A 11 17.15 24.32 9.06
C LYS A 11 16.68 23.53 10.30
N ASP A 12 16.36 24.23 11.38
CA ASP A 12 15.86 23.61 12.60
C ASP A 12 14.44 23.02 12.41
N LEU A 13 13.59 23.73 11.66
CA LEU A 13 12.26 23.22 11.28
C LEU A 13 12.38 21.98 10.39
N PHE A 14 13.32 21.96 9.45
CA PHE A 14 13.56 20.80 8.58
C PHE A 14 14.08 19.59 9.36
N ILE A 15 14.95 19.80 10.35
CA ILE A 15 15.44 18.75 11.24
C ILE A 15 14.29 18.20 12.11
N LEU A 16 13.43 19.08 12.64
CA LEU A 16 12.23 18.67 13.40
C LEU A 16 11.26 17.85 12.55
N VAL A 17 10.99 18.27 11.31
CA VAL A 17 10.13 17.53 10.38
C VAL A 17 10.74 16.19 10.00
N ALA A 18 12.06 16.15 9.74
CA ALA A 18 12.77 14.91 9.43
C ALA A 18 12.79 13.93 10.62
N ALA A 19 12.95 14.45 11.85
CA ALA A 19 12.87 13.66 13.07
C ALA A 19 11.45 13.11 13.32
N TYR A 20 10.43 13.90 13.02
CA TYR A 20 9.03 13.46 13.13
C TYR A 20 8.68 12.36 12.13
N GLN A 21 9.18 12.41 10.90
CA GLN A 21 8.95 11.38 9.89
C GLN A 21 9.60 10.03 10.23
N ASN A 22 10.70 10.03 10.97
CA ASN A 22 11.38 8.78 11.37
C ASN A 22 10.64 8.00 12.46
N ASN A 23 9.72 8.63 13.21
CA ASN A 23 8.99 8.02 14.32
C ASN A 23 7.58 7.53 13.94
N VAL A 24 7.14 7.70 12.69
CA VAL A 24 5.78 7.29 12.26
C VAL A 24 5.63 5.78 12.16
N PHE A 25 6.70 5.06 11.83
CA PHE A 25 6.68 3.61 11.75
C PHE A 25 7.68 3.01 12.75
N PRO A 26 7.30 1.95 13.47
CA PRO A 26 8.22 1.24 14.35
C PRO A 26 9.39 0.66 13.55
N ASP A 27 10.53 0.51 14.23
CA ASP A 27 11.72 -0.06 13.63
C ASP A 27 11.48 -1.52 13.19
N PRO A 28 12.17 -1.97 12.13
CA PRO A 28 12.05 -3.35 11.67
C PRO A 28 12.49 -4.34 12.77
N LEU A 29 11.74 -5.42 12.92
CA LEU A 29 12.03 -6.48 13.88
C LEU A 29 13.37 -7.18 13.57
N GLU A 30 14.10 -7.55 14.60
CA GLU A 30 15.23 -8.46 14.48
C GLU A 30 14.76 -9.88 14.10
N LYS A 31 15.61 -10.64 13.42
CA LYS A 31 15.25 -11.97 12.91
C LYS A 31 14.73 -12.91 14.00
N GLU A 32 15.37 -12.89 15.16
CA GLU A 32 14.98 -13.75 16.28
C GLU A 32 13.62 -13.37 16.88
N GLU A 33 13.30 -12.08 16.93
CA GLU A 33 12.01 -11.58 17.38
C GLU A 33 10.92 -11.86 16.35
N GLU A 34 11.22 -11.67 15.06
CA GLU A 34 10.33 -12.00 13.95
C GLU A 34 9.90 -13.46 14.00
N GLU A 35 10.86 -14.40 14.19
CA GLU A 35 10.57 -15.84 14.29
C GLU A 35 9.73 -16.19 15.51
N LYS A 36 9.99 -15.58 16.68
CA LYS A 36 9.19 -15.77 17.89
C LYS A 36 7.75 -15.29 17.69
N LEU A 37 7.56 -14.10 17.09
CA LEU A 37 6.24 -13.56 16.82
C LEU A 37 5.48 -14.40 15.81
N ILE A 38 6.13 -14.91 14.77
CA ILE A 38 5.52 -15.83 13.81
C ILE A 38 5.07 -17.12 14.50
N ALA A 39 5.90 -17.69 15.37
CA ALA A 39 5.53 -18.90 16.12
C ALA A 39 4.32 -18.68 17.04
N LEU A 40 4.19 -17.49 17.65
CA LEU A 40 3.05 -17.12 18.47
C LEU A 40 1.80 -16.87 17.62
N MET A 41 1.94 -16.18 16.49
CA MET A 41 0.85 -15.93 15.55
C MET A 41 0.24 -17.24 15.03
N LEU A 42 1.09 -18.22 14.68
CA LEU A 42 0.63 -19.55 14.22
C LEU A 42 -0.11 -20.33 15.31
N LYS A 43 0.10 -19.98 16.58
CA LYS A 43 -0.68 -20.52 17.72
C LYS A 43 -1.99 -19.75 17.97
N GLY A 44 -2.25 -18.69 17.21
CA GLY A 44 -3.48 -17.88 17.31
C GLY A 44 -3.35 -16.61 18.15
N ASP A 45 -2.14 -16.19 18.52
CA ASP A 45 -1.94 -14.96 19.27
C ASP A 45 -2.15 -13.73 18.37
N GLN A 46 -3.24 -12.97 18.66
CA GLN A 46 -3.61 -11.76 17.95
C GLN A 46 -2.64 -10.59 18.22
N ASN A 47 -2.01 -10.55 19.39
CA ASN A 47 -1.04 -9.50 19.71
C ASN A 47 0.23 -9.67 18.87
N ALA A 48 0.71 -10.91 18.71
CA ALA A 48 1.85 -11.21 17.86
C ALA A 48 1.54 -10.89 16.39
N ARG A 49 0.34 -11.22 15.92
CA ARG A 49 -0.15 -10.87 14.57
C ARG A 49 -0.15 -9.34 14.34
N ASN A 50 -0.72 -8.58 15.27
CA ASN A 50 -0.79 -7.11 15.15
C ASN A 50 0.61 -6.48 15.14
N LYS A 51 1.50 -6.93 16.02
CA LYS A 51 2.91 -6.50 16.02
C LYS A 51 3.61 -6.76 14.68
N LEU A 52 3.41 -7.94 14.10
CA LEU A 52 3.99 -8.26 12.79
C LEU A 52 3.47 -7.31 11.69
N ILE A 53 2.19 -6.95 11.72
CA ILE A 53 1.62 -5.99 10.77
C ILE A 53 2.23 -4.60 10.99
N GLU A 54 2.24 -4.09 12.23
CA GLU A 54 2.75 -2.75 12.57
C GLU A 54 4.20 -2.54 12.13
N HIS A 55 5.09 -3.48 12.45
CA HIS A 55 6.51 -3.39 12.09
C HIS A 55 6.78 -3.57 10.58
N ASN A 56 5.81 -4.09 9.81
CA ASN A 56 5.91 -4.24 8.36
C ASN A 56 5.16 -3.16 7.55
N LEU A 57 4.52 -2.16 8.20
CA LEU A 57 3.85 -1.07 7.49
C LEU A 57 4.80 -0.25 6.60
N ARG A 58 6.06 -0.09 7.01
CA ARG A 58 7.08 0.58 6.21
C ARG A 58 7.30 -0.09 4.85
N LEU A 59 7.12 -1.42 4.78
CA LEU A 59 7.20 -2.18 3.54
C LEU A 59 6.10 -1.77 2.55
N VAL A 60 4.88 -1.49 3.04
CA VAL A 60 3.77 -1.01 2.21
C VAL A 60 4.14 0.31 1.54
N ALA A 61 4.61 1.29 2.33
CA ALA A 61 5.01 2.60 1.81
C ALA A 61 6.13 2.47 0.75
N HIS A 62 7.11 1.58 0.99
CA HIS A 62 8.19 1.35 0.05
C HIS A 62 7.71 0.73 -1.28
N ILE A 63 6.73 -0.17 -1.23
CA ILE A 63 6.19 -0.80 -2.44
C ILE A 63 5.29 0.17 -3.19
N VAL A 64 4.41 0.91 -2.50
CA VAL A 64 3.51 1.90 -3.12
C VAL A 64 4.30 2.97 -3.85
N LYS A 65 5.46 3.38 -3.33
CA LYS A 65 6.35 4.35 -4.00
C LYS A 65 6.74 3.95 -5.44
N LYS A 66 6.76 2.66 -5.77
CA LYS A 66 7.02 2.19 -7.14
C LYS A 66 5.88 2.54 -8.11
N TYR A 67 4.69 2.81 -7.57
CA TYR A 67 3.46 3.08 -8.33
C TYR A 67 3.02 4.55 -8.28
N GLU A 68 3.84 5.48 -7.74
CA GLU A 68 3.54 6.92 -7.66
C GLU A 68 3.23 7.59 -9.02
N HIS A 69 3.64 6.95 -10.12
CA HIS A 69 3.38 7.47 -11.47
C HIS A 69 2.06 7.00 -12.07
N THR A 70 1.26 6.26 -11.33
CA THR A 70 -0.09 5.84 -11.76
C THR A 70 -1.09 6.97 -11.53
N LYS A 71 -2.28 6.87 -12.15
CA LYS A 71 -3.34 7.87 -12.02
C LYS A 71 -4.07 7.80 -10.68
N ASP A 72 -3.82 6.75 -9.90
CA ASP A 72 -4.51 6.51 -8.65
C ASP A 72 -3.85 7.30 -7.52
N ASP A 73 -4.66 7.72 -6.55
CA ASP A 73 -4.18 8.44 -5.38
C ASP A 73 -3.26 7.55 -4.53
N ALA A 74 -2.15 8.12 -4.07
CA ALA A 74 -1.17 7.41 -3.24
C ALA A 74 -1.81 6.87 -1.95
N ASP A 75 -2.77 7.58 -1.37
CA ASP A 75 -3.48 7.18 -0.15
C ASP A 75 -4.36 5.94 -0.38
N ASP A 76 -5.01 5.85 -1.54
CA ASP A 76 -5.77 4.66 -1.94
C ASP A 76 -4.86 3.46 -2.13
N LEU A 77 -3.72 3.63 -2.79
CA LEU A 77 -2.74 2.58 -2.99
C LEU A 77 -2.13 2.09 -1.66
N ILE A 78 -1.90 2.98 -0.69
CA ILE A 78 -1.46 2.62 0.65
C ILE A 78 -2.53 1.76 1.34
N SER A 79 -3.79 2.17 1.27
CA SER A 79 -4.90 1.43 1.87
C SER A 79 -5.02 0.01 1.30
N ILE A 80 -4.92 -0.13 -0.02
CA ILE A 80 -4.90 -1.42 -0.73
C ILE A 80 -3.67 -2.23 -0.34
N GLY A 81 -2.51 -1.59 -0.25
CA GLY A 81 -1.27 -2.23 0.18
C GLY A 81 -1.34 -2.77 1.61
N VAL A 82 -1.98 -2.05 2.54
CA VAL A 82 -2.22 -2.51 3.92
C VAL A 82 -3.12 -3.75 3.92
N ILE A 83 -4.18 -3.79 3.10
CA ILE A 83 -5.00 -4.99 2.94
C ILE A 83 -4.16 -6.17 2.45
N GLY A 84 -3.29 -5.94 1.46
CA GLY A 84 -2.36 -6.94 0.95
C GLY A 84 -1.40 -7.46 2.02
N LEU A 85 -0.87 -6.56 2.88
CA LEU A 85 -0.02 -6.93 4.02
C LEU A 85 -0.76 -7.81 5.02
N ILE A 86 -1.98 -7.42 5.42
CA ILE A 86 -2.81 -8.20 6.35
C ILE A 86 -3.07 -9.60 5.80
N LYS A 87 -3.51 -9.71 4.56
CA LYS A 87 -3.71 -11.00 3.88
C LYS A 87 -2.43 -11.83 3.83
N GLY A 88 -1.28 -11.16 3.59
CA GLY A 88 0.03 -11.81 3.60
C GLY A 88 0.40 -12.38 4.96
N VAL A 89 0.23 -11.62 6.04
CA VAL A 89 0.50 -12.09 7.41
C VAL A 89 -0.42 -13.24 7.77
N ASP A 90 -1.72 -13.15 7.49
CA ASP A 90 -2.72 -14.17 7.82
C ASP A 90 -2.52 -15.50 7.06
N SER A 91 -2.04 -15.44 5.84
CA SER A 91 -1.80 -16.62 5.00
C SER A 91 -0.37 -17.18 5.08
N TYR A 92 0.49 -16.53 5.86
CA TYR A 92 1.89 -16.96 5.98
C TYR A 92 2.03 -18.32 6.66
N SER A 93 2.86 -19.16 6.09
CA SER A 93 3.20 -20.48 6.65
C SER A 93 4.71 -20.75 6.44
N TYR A 94 5.36 -21.32 7.44
CA TYR A 94 6.77 -21.72 7.38
C TYR A 94 7.12 -22.74 6.29
N LYS A 95 6.10 -23.40 5.71
CA LYS A 95 6.29 -24.48 4.73
C LYS A 95 7.05 -24.06 3.47
N HIS A 96 7.12 -22.78 3.19
CA HIS A 96 7.72 -22.27 1.96
C HIS A 96 9.17 -21.78 2.09
N GLY A 97 9.77 -21.82 3.29
CA GLY A 97 11.17 -21.43 3.52
C GLY A 97 11.51 -19.98 3.16
N THR A 98 10.53 -19.14 2.81
CA THR A 98 10.73 -17.73 2.49
C THR A 98 10.49 -16.87 3.71
N ARG A 99 11.23 -15.74 3.82
CA ARG A 99 11.00 -14.76 4.90
C ARG A 99 9.61 -14.14 4.77
N ILE A 100 8.98 -13.86 5.91
CA ILE A 100 7.65 -13.23 5.95
C ILE A 100 7.63 -11.90 5.21
N THR A 101 8.66 -11.07 5.32
CA THR A 101 8.80 -9.80 4.59
C THR A 101 8.75 -9.99 3.08
N THR A 102 9.43 -11.01 2.54
CA THR A 102 9.43 -11.32 1.10
C THR A 102 8.08 -11.84 0.64
N TYR A 103 7.43 -12.65 1.46
CA TYR A 103 6.09 -13.16 1.16
C TYR A 103 5.04 -12.04 1.18
N CYS A 104 5.04 -11.22 2.22
CA CYS A 104 4.14 -10.07 2.33
C CYS A 104 4.36 -9.05 1.20
N ALA A 105 5.61 -8.80 0.78
CA ALA A 105 5.88 -7.93 -0.35
C ALA A 105 5.16 -8.37 -1.63
N ARG A 106 5.17 -9.67 -1.93
CA ARG A 106 4.43 -10.23 -3.07
C ARG A 106 2.92 -10.12 -2.91
N CYS A 107 2.40 -10.32 -1.69
CA CYS A 107 0.97 -10.17 -1.42
C CYS A 107 0.52 -8.73 -1.63
N ILE A 108 1.30 -7.74 -1.17
CA ILE A 108 1.05 -6.31 -1.38
C ILE A 108 1.05 -5.98 -2.87
N GLU A 109 2.09 -6.37 -3.60
CA GLU A 109 2.18 -6.13 -5.05
C GLU A 109 1.00 -6.77 -5.80
N ASN A 110 0.63 -7.99 -5.46
CA ASN A 110 -0.51 -8.68 -6.07
C ASN A 110 -1.83 -7.96 -5.83
N GLU A 111 -2.08 -7.45 -4.61
CA GLU A 111 -3.31 -6.73 -4.27
C GLU A 111 -3.41 -5.42 -5.08
N ILE A 112 -2.32 -4.66 -5.18
CA ILE A 112 -2.23 -3.44 -6.00
C ILE A 112 -2.48 -3.77 -7.49
N LEU A 113 -1.85 -4.81 -8.02
CA LEU A 113 -2.06 -5.21 -9.41
C LEU A 113 -3.50 -5.70 -9.68
N MET A 114 -4.13 -6.37 -8.71
CA MET A 114 -5.54 -6.76 -8.80
C MET A 114 -6.46 -5.55 -8.83
N HIS A 115 -6.18 -4.52 -8.04
CA HIS A 115 -6.90 -3.25 -8.08
C HIS A 115 -6.84 -2.64 -9.47
N PHE A 116 -5.66 -2.45 -10.05
CA PHE A 116 -5.51 -1.92 -11.41
C PHE A 116 -6.24 -2.73 -12.49
N ARG A 117 -6.27 -4.07 -12.35
CA ARG A 117 -7.02 -4.92 -13.28
C ARG A 117 -8.52 -4.72 -13.17
N ASN A 118 -9.03 -4.54 -11.94
CA ASN A 118 -10.45 -4.31 -11.69
C ASN A 118 -10.89 -2.95 -12.22
N ASP A 119 -10.10 -1.90 -11.99
CA ASP A 119 -10.40 -0.56 -12.50
C ASP A 119 -10.39 -0.51 -14.03
N LYS A 120 -9.43 -1.22 -14.64
CA LYS A 120 -9.43 -1.35 -16.11
C LYS A 120 -10.64 -2.11 -16.66
N LYS A 121 -11.20 -3.06 -15.90
CA LYS A 121 -12.45 -3.74 -16.26
C LYS A 121 -13.65 -2.81 -16.07
N ASN A 122 -13.70 -2.09 -14.95
CA ASN A 122 -14.80 -1.20 -14.62
C ASN A 122 -14.85 0.01 -15.56
N SER A 123 -13.70 0.55 -15.97
CA SER A 123 -13.65 1.62 -16.96
C SER A 123 -14.16 1.22 -18.35
N LYS A 124 -14.18 -0.09 -18.66
CA LYS A 124 -14.78 -0.62 -19.90
C LYS A 124 -16.29 -0.89 -19.76
N ASN A 125 -16.79 -1.01 -18.53
CA ASN A 125 -18.21 -1.14 -18.27
C ASN A 125 -18.82 0.26 -18.25
N VAL A 126 -19.16 0.78 -19.43
CA VAL A 126 -19.93 2.04 -19.56
C VAL A 126 -21.27 1.81 -18.88
N SER A 127 -21.64 2.71 -17.98
CA SER A 127 -22.96 2.69 -17.35
C SER A 127 -24.04 2.65 -18.43
N LEU A 128 -25.06 1.81 -18.27
CA LEU A 128 -26.21 1.73 -19.20
C LEU A 128 -26.84 3.11 -19.45
N ASN A 129 -26.81 4.01 -18.46
CA ASN A 129 -27.31 5.38 -18.62
C ASN A 129 -26.44 6.22 -19.56
N ASP A 130 -25.10 6.04 -19.54
CA ASP A 130 -24.21 6.78 -20.46
C ASP A 130 -24.33 6.24 -21.88
N SER A 131 -24.55 4.94 -22.05
CA SER A 131 -24.73 4.32 -23.37
C SER A 131 -26.05 4.76 -24.04
N LEU A 132 -27.11 5.00 -23.28
CA LEU A 132 -28.38 5.49 -23.78
C LEU A 132 -28.28 6.96 -24.26
N GLY A 133 -27.45 7.78 -23.58
CA GLY A 133 -27.21 9.17 -23.99
C GLY A 133 -26.49 9.30 -25.35
N TYR A 134 -25.56 8.39 -25.63
CA TYR A 134 -24.81 8.40 -26.92
C TYR A 134 -25.59 7.77 -28.07
N LEU A 135 -26.48 6.82 -27.81
CA LEU A 135 -27.31 6.17 -28.85
C LEU A 135 -28.40 7.10 -29.40
N CYS A 136 -28.86 8.09 -28.61
CA CYS A 136 -29.84 9.06 -29.06
C CYS A 136 -29.27 10.15 -30.00
N CYS A 137 -27.92 10.29 -30.08
CA CYS A 137 -27.29 11.37 -30.87
C CYS A 137 -26.53 10.88 -32.12
N GLN A 138 -26.59 9.61 -32.50
CA GLN A 138 -25.99 9.11 -33.74
C GLN A 138 -27.05 8.56 -34.68
N PRO A 139 -27.53 9.36 -35.66
CA PRO A 139 -28.51 8.91 -36.66
C PRO A 139 -27.95 7.94 -37.70
N ASP A 140 -26.65 7.70 -37.75
CA ASP A 140 -25.99 7.02 -38.88
C ASP A 140 -25.74 5.51 -38.68
N LEU A 141 -26.20 4.90 -37.57
CA LEU A 141 -25.92 3.48 -37.27
C LEU A 141 -27.01 2.51 -37.76
N PHE A 142 -28.07 3.01 -38.44
CA PHE A 142 -29.15 2.20 -38.99
C PHE A 142 -29.24 2.23 -40.53
N ALA A 143 -28.18 2.67 -41.23
CA ALA A 143 -28.11 2.63 -42.69
C ALA A 143 -27.04 1.64 -43.14
N ARG A 144 -27.32 0.35 -42.93
CA ARG A 144 -26.78 -0.77 -43.75
C ARG A 144 -27.58 -2.04 -43.49
#